data_8a066dbaf76aee939732aff7598d081a
#
_entry.id   8a066dbaf76aee939732aff7598d081a
#
_cell.length_a   1.000
_cell.length_b   1.000
_cell.length_c   1.000
_cell.angle_alpha   90.00
_cell.angle_beta   90.00
_cell.angle_gamma   90.00
#
_symmetry.space_group_name_H-M   'P 1'
#
loop_
_entity.id
_entity.type
_entity.pdbx_description
1 polymer ?
#
loop_
_entity_poly.entity_id
_entity_poly.type
_entity_poly.pdbx_seq_one_letter_code
_entity_poly.pdbx_strand_id
1 'polypeptide(L)'
;MKIRKCIQVFGAILILAASTSVFAELCVIGKNTEVLWKGSWYKASIVEASRDKCFVTYAGYESSYDEWVGPERLKIKVLWKGDWYPSRVVQREGQNYLISYDGYKASDDEIVSVSRIQVR
;
A
#
# COMPACT_ATOMS: atom_id res chain seq x y z
N MET A 1 15.14 -42.58 14.23
CA MET A 1 14.92 -42.29 13.58
C MET A 1 14.74 -41.50 13.19
N LYS A 2 14.67 -41.38 13.47
CA LYS A 2 14.36 -40.86 12.89
C LYS A 2 14.11 -39.74 12.70
N ILE A 3 14.00 -39.51 13.06
CA ILE A 3 13.76 -38.61 12.67
C ILE A 3 13.92 -37.77 12.39
N ARG A 4 14.01 -37.74 12.41
CA ARG A 4 14.10 -37.08 11.85
C ARG A 4 13.97 -36.22 11.39
N LYS A 5 13.73 -36.19 11.52
CA LYS A 5 13.47 -35.59 10.84
C LYS A 5 13.26 -34.61 10.63
N CYS A 6 13.02 -34.66 11.04
CA CYS A 6 12.64 -33.86 10.56
C CYS A 6 12.71 -33.05 10.35
N ILE A 7 12.77 -32.99 10.65
CA ILE A 7 12.76 -32.30 10.09
C ILE A 7 12.89 -31.51 9.66
N GLN A 8 12.83 -31.51 9.74
CA GLN A 8 12.80 -30.98 8.96
C GLN A 8 12.66 -30.09 8.73
N VAL A 9 12.43 -30.22 9.28
CA VAL A 9 12.07 -29.59 8.70
C VAL A 9 12.22 -28.76 8.51
N PHE A 10 12.24 -28.65 8.80
CA PHE A 10 12.16 -27.97 8.13
C PHE A 10 12.58 -27.14 7.82
N GLY A 11 12.65 -27.02 8.49
CA GLY A 11 13.45 -25.85 8.26
C GLY A 11 13.08 -25.17 6.97
N ALA A 12 12.55 -25.82 6.15
CA ALA A 12 12.16 -25.32 4.85
C ALA A 12 11.30 -24.09 4.92
N ILE A 13 10.65 -23.91 5.99
CA ILE A 13 9.71 -22.83 6.11
C ILE A 13 10.33 -21.46 5.99
N LEU A 14 11.53 -21.34 6.38
CA LEU A 14 12.19 -20.06 6.33
C LEU A 14 12.22 -19.46 4.96
N ILE A 15 12.23 -20.31 4.01
CA ILE A 15 12.32 -19.88 2.63
C ILE A 15 11.16 -19.01 2.25
N LEU A 16 10.03 -19.28 2.86
CA LEU A 16 8.84 -18.53 2.54
C LEU A 16 8.97 -17.07 2.88
N ALA A 17 9.70 -16.79 3.93
CA ALA A 17 9.87 -15.41 4.33
C ALA A 17 10.53 -14.59 3.24
N ALA A 18 11.42 -15.21 2.52
CA ALA A 18 12.12 -14.49 1.47
C ALA A 18 11.18 -14.09 0.34
N SER A 19 10.19 -14.92 0.07
CA SER A 19 9.30 -14.62 -1.03
C SER A 19 8.41 -13.43 -0.77
N THR A 20 8.21 -13.07 0.49
CA THR A 20 7.35 -11.93 0.79
C THR A 20 7.98 -10.60 0.42
N SER A 21 9.28 -10.59 0.24
CA SER A 21 9.98 -9.35 -0.06
C SER A 21 9.68 -8.81 -1.45
N VAL A 22 9.04 -9.60 -2.33
CA VAL A 22 8.73 -9.13 -3.66
C VAL A 22 7.52 -8.20 -3.71
N PHE A 23 6.79 -8.10 -2.61
CA PHE A 23 5.59 -7.26 -2.60
C PHE A 23 5.88 -5.95 -1.89
N ALA A 24 5.47 -4.85 -2.52
CA ALA A 24 5.50 -3.56 -1.88
C ALA A 24 4.37 -3.49 -0.86
N GLU A 25 4.58 -2.74 0.21
CA GLU A 25 3.55 -2.49 1.20
C GLU A 25 2.95 -1.12 0.94
N LEU A 26 1.64 -1.07 0.90
CA LEU A 26 0.93 0.18 0.69
C LEU A 26 1.33 1.23 1.72
N CYS A 27 1.29 0.84 2.98
CA CYS A 27 1.47 1.76 4.10
C CYS A 27 2.85 1.59 4.72
N VAL A 28 3.52 2.70 4.93
CA VAL A 28 4.79 2.72 5.66
C VAL A 28 4.54 3.44 6.98
N ILE A 29 4.60 2.71 8.08
CA ILE A 29 4.32 3.27 9.40
C ILE A 29 5.32 4.36 9.71
N GLY A 30 4.80 5.49 10.19
CA GLY A 30 5.62 6.66 10.51
C GLY A 30 5.75 7.65 9.36
N LYS A 31 5.27 7.29 8.17
CA LYS A 31 5.39 8.18 7.02
C LYS A 31 4.35 9.29 7.09
N ASN A 32 4.78 10.50 6.80
CA ASN A 32 3.87 11.63 6.64
C ASN A 32 3.32 11.62 5.23
N THR A 33 2.06 11.92 5.09
CA THR A 33 1.38 11.92 3.81
C THR A 33 0.23 12.93 3.84
N GLU A 34 -0.60 12.90 2.82
CA GLU A 34 -1.82 13.69 2.77
C GLU A 34 -2.98 12.77 2.45
N VAL A 35 -4.10 13.03 3.09
CA VAL A 35 -5.31 12.23 2.94
C VAL A 35 -6.42 13.11 2.40
N LEU A 36 -7.14 12.59 1.42
CA LEU A 36 -8.27 13.29 0.82
C LEU A 36 -9.50 13.10 1.71
N TRP A 37 -10.09 14.23 2.13
CA TRP A 37 -11.30 14.21 2.92
C TRP A 37 -12.20 15.34 2.45
N LYS A 38 -13.39 14.96 2.00
CA LYS A 38 -14.39 15.90 1.49
C LYS A 38 -13.82 16.90 0.50
N GLY A 39 -13.02 16.39 -0.43
CA GLY A 39 -12.49 17.20 -1.53
C GLY A 39 -11.23 17.99 -1.23
N SER A 40 -10.70 17.90 -0.03
CA SER A 40 -9.46 18.60 0.34
C SER A 40 -8.42 17.64 0.87
N TRP A 41 -7.15 17.99 0.70
CA TRP A 41 -6.03 17.20 1.17
C TRP A 41 -5.57 17.70 2.53
N TYR A 42 -5.47 16.79 3.50
CA TYR A 42 -5.07 17.10 4.88
C TYR A 42 -3.80 16.36 5.24
N LYS A 43 -2.90 17.05 5.91
CA LYS A 43 -1.66 16.42 6.38
C LYS A 43 -1.98 15.37 7.42
N ALA A 44 -1.31 14.23 7.32
CA ALA A 44 -1.55 13.11 8.22
C ALA A 44 -0.29 12.25 8.31
N SER A 45 -0.28 11.36 9.29
CA SER A 45 0.79 10.38 9.47
C SER A 45 0.18 9.00 9.55
N ILE A 46 0.89 8.02 9.02
CA ILE A 46 0.46 6.64 9.05
C ILE A 46 0.92 6.02 10.36
N VAL A 47 -0.01 5.52 11.15
CA VAL A 47 0.30 4.93 12.46
C VAL A 47 0.09 3.43 12.52
N GLU A 48 -0.73 2.86 11.63
CA GLU A 48 -0.90 1.42 11.52
C GLU A 48 -1.12 1.07 10.06
N ALA A 49 -0.87 -0.20 9.72
CA ALA A 49 -0.97 -0.66 8.36
C ALA A 49 -1.77 -1.96 8.31
N SER A 50 -2.60 -2.10 7.30
CA SER A 50 -3.16 -3.36 6.91
C SER A 50 -2.77 -3.58 5.45
N ARG A 51 -3.28 -4.66 4.86
CA ARG A 51 -2.87 -4.99 3.50
C ARG A 51 -3.23 -3.90 2.50
N ASP A 52 -4.43 -3.35 2.60
CA ASP A 52 -4.95 -2.41 1.62
C ASP A 52 -5.48 -1.12 2.23
N LYS A 53 -5.15 -0.86 3.49
CA LYS A 53 -5.57 0.37 4.17
C LYS A 53 -4.52 0.82 5.15
N CYS A 54 -4.47 2.12 5.37
CA CYS A 54 -3.58 2.74 6.34
C CYS A 54 -4.41 3.42 7.40
N PHE A 55 -4.04 3.21 8.68
CA PHE A 55 -4.67 3.95 9.77
C PHE A 55 -3.89 5.23 9.95
N VAL A 56 -4.59 6.36 9.83
CA VAL A 56 -3.94 7.66 9.81
C VAL A 56 -4.40 8.54 10.96
N THR A 57 -3.49 9.39 11.41
CA THR A 57 -3.80 10.44 12.37
C THR A 57 -3.57 11.78 11.67
N TYR A 58 -4.51 12.69 11.81
CA TYR A 58 -4.46 13.97 11.11
C TYR A 58 -3.70 15.00 11.94
N ALA A 59 -2.78 15.70 11.30
CA ALA A 59 -1.99 16.73 11.97
C ALA A 59 -2.90 17.87 12.45
N GLY A 60 -2.82 18.19 13.74
CA GLY A 60 -3.61 19.27 14.30
C GLY A 60 -5.02 18.91 14.68
N TYR A 61 -5.39 17.64 14.55
CA TYR A 61 -6.73 17.19 14.91
C TYR A 61 -6.65 16.14 16.01
N GLU A 62 -7.76 15.95 16.72
CA GLU A 62 -7.82 15.00 17.82
C GLU A 62 -7.82 13.56 17.29
N SER A 63 -7.40 12.63 18.13
CA SER A 63 -7.34 11.22 17.76
C SER A 63 -8.71 10.64 17.43
N SER A 64 -9.78 11.28 17.86
CA SER A 64 -11.12 10.82 17.50
C SER A 64 -11.38 10.90 15.99
N TYR A 65 -10.56 11.65 15.26
CA TYR A 65 -10.65 11.72 13.79
C TYR A 65 -9.79 10.69 13.09
N ASP A 66 -8.97 9.93 13.82
CA ASP A 66 -8.13 8.91 13.22
C ASP A 66 -9.01 7.87 12.52
N GLU A 67 -8.55 7.39 11.37
CA GLU A 67 -9.37 6.46 10.59
C GLU A 67 -8.53 5.61 9.64
N TRP A 68 -9.13 4.52 9.18
CA TRP A 68 -8.56 3.68 8.14
C TRP A 68 -8.92 4.27 6.79
N VAL A 69 -7.93 4.45 5.92
CA VAL A 69 -8.15 4.96 4.57
C VAL A 69 -7.49 4.04 3.55
N GLY A 70 -8.15 3.86 2.43
CA GLY A 70 -7.61 3.09 1.32
C GLY A 70 -6.85 3.95 0.34
N PRO A 71 -6.29 3.34 -0.71
CA PRO A 71 -5.50 4.06 -1.70
C PRO A 71 -6.25 5.19 -2.40
N GLU A 72 -7.58 5.07 -2.47
CA GLU A 72 -8.41 6.08 -3.14
C GLU A 72 -8.29 7.45 -2.50
N ARG A 73 -7.95 7.49 -1.22
CA ARG A 73 -7.87 8.74 -0.47
C ARG A 73 -6.45 9.13 -0.12
N LEU A 74 -5.47 8.47 -0.73
CA LEU A 74 -4.05 8.71 -0.44
C LEU A 74 -3.31 9.15 -1.68
N LYS A 75 -2.24 9.87 -1.49
CA LYS A 75 -1.30 10.15 -2.57
C LYS A 75 -0.41 8.94 -2.70
N ILE A 76 -0.36 8.37 -3.90
CA ILE A 76 0.29 7.08 -4.11
C ILE A 76 1.30 7.14 -5.25
N LYS A 77 2.11 6.11 -5.29
CA LYS A 77 2.99 5.81 -6.41
C LYS A 77 2.78 4.36 -6.80
N VAL A 78 2.98 4.06 -8.06
CA VAL A 78 2.76 2.73 -8.60
C VAL A 78 4.05 2.22 -9.21
N LEU A 79 4.34 0.96 -8.96
CA LEU A 79 5.53 0.30 -9.49
C LEU A 79 5.25 -0.18 -10.91
N TRP A 80 6.07 0.28 -11.85
CA TRP A 80 5.97 -0.15 -13.24
C TRP A 80 7.37 -0.35 -13.79
N LYS A 81 7.63 -1.57 -14.22
CA LYS A 81 8.94 -1.96 -14.80
C LYS A 81 10.12 -1.52 -13.93
N GLY A 82 9.99 -1.75 -12.63
CA GLY A 82 11.09 -1.51 -11.71
C GLY A 82 11.18 -0.09 -11.16
N ASP A 83 10.38 0.83 -11.66
CA ASP A 83 10.40 2.22 -11.20
C ASP A 83 9.06 2.62 -10.60
N TRP A 84 9.10 3.58 -9.68
CA TRP A 84 7.92 4.11 -9.04
C TRP A 84 7.47 5.39 -9.72
N TYR A 85 6.18 5.47 -10.00
CA TYR A 85 5.59 6.63 -10.68
C TYR A 85 4.47 7.23 -9.84
N PRO A 86 4.48 8.55 -9.62
CA PRO A 86 3.35 9.21 -8.92
C PRO A 86 2.07 8.95 -9.69
N SER A 87 1.02 8.61 -8.95
CA SER A 87 -0.23 8.16 -9.55
C SER A 87 -1.39 8.48 -8.61
N ARG A 88 -2.60 8.28 -9.10
CA ARG A 88 -3.79 8.37 -8.29
C ARG A 88 -4.75 7.25 -8.66
N VAL A 89 -5.59 6.87 -7.71
CA VAL A 89 -6.64 5.91 -7.99
C VAL A 89 -7.79 6.66 -8.67
N VAL A 90 -8.23 6.12 -9.79
CA VAL A 90 -9.39 6.64 -10.51
C VAL A 90 -10.65 5.96 -10.00
N GLN A 91 -10.56 4.64 -9.76
CA GLN A 91 -11.73 3.87 -9.40
C GLN A 91 -11.32 2.53 -8.85
N ARG A 92 -12.10 2.01 -7.92
CA ARG A 92 -11.86 0.66 -7.40
C ARG A 92 -12.48 -0.36 -8.35
N GLU A 93 -11.71 -1.42 -8.65
CA GLU A 93 -12.15 -2.50 -9.53
C GLU A 93 -12.05 -3.82 -8.77
N GLY A 94 -13.09 -4.11 -7.99
CA GLY A 94 -13.06 -5.30 -7.14
C GLY A 94 -11.97 -5.19 -6.09
N GLN A 95 -11.00 -6.09 -6.12
CA GLN A 95 -9.87 -6.05 -5.20
C GLN A 95 -8.68 -5.29 -5.78
N ASN A 96 -8.83 -4.79 -7.00
CA ASN A 96 -7.77 -4.05 -7.68
C ASN A 96 -8.16 -2.59 -7.83
N TYR A 97 -7.30 -1.81 -8.44
CA TYR A 97 -7.50 -0.38 -8.56
C TYR A 97 -7.15 0.07 -9.96
N LEU A 98 -8.05 0.83 -10.58
CA LEU A 98 -7.74 1.52 -11.82
C LEU A 98 -6.99 2.78 -11.43
N ILE A 99 -5.76 2.92 -11.91
CA ILE A 99 -4.92 4.06 -11.56
C ILE A 99 -4.55 4.86 -12.81
N SER A 100 -4.28 6.12 -12.58
CA SER A 100 -3.81 7.01 -13.62
C SER A 100 -2.45 7.54 -13.18
N TYR A 101 -1.49 7.49 -14.08
CA TYR A 101 -0.14 8.00 -13.84
C TYR A 101 -0.12 9.50 -14.05
N ASP A 102 0.41 10.24 -13.08
CA ASP A 102 0.49 11.69 -13.17
C ASP A 102 1.31 12.10 -14.39
N GLY A 103 0.74 13.00 -15.19
CA GLY A 103 1.43 13.48 -16.37
C GLY A 103 1.33 12.59 -17.60
N TYR A 104 0.62 11.48 -17.50
CA TYR A 104 0.42 10.56 -18.62
C TYR A 104 -1.03 10.59 -19.08
N LYS A 105 -1.28 10.04 -20.26
CA LYS A 105 -2.63 10.06 -20.85
C LYS A 105 -3.53 9.02 -20.23
N ALA A 106 -4.83 9.22 -20.35
CA ALA A 106 -5.80 8.24 -19.88
C ALA A 106 -5.62 6.88 -20.55
N SER A 107 -5.09 6.84 -21.75
CA SER A 107 -4.82 5.57 -22.44
C SER A 107 -3.73 4.77 -21.75
N ASP A 108 -2.95 5.38 -20.86
CA ASP A 108 -1.93 4.70 -20.08
C ASP A 108 -2.45 4.22 -18.72
N ASP A 109 -3.69 4.54 -18.38
CA ASP A 109 -4.30 4.05 -17.13
C ASP A 109 -4.31 2.53 -17.14
N GLU A 110 -4.11 1.94 -15.95
CA GLU A 110 -4.15 0.49 -15.85
C GLU A 110 -4.74 0.03 -14.53
N ILE A 111 -5.16 -1.23 -14.52
CA ILE A 111 -5.68 -1.87 -13.32
C ILE A 111 -4.52 -2.58 -12.64
N VAL A 112 -4.27 -2.24 -11.39
CA VAL A 112 -3.15 -2.79 -10.63
C VAL A 112 -3.62 -3.36 -9.30
N SER A 113 -2.90 -4.32 -8.79
CA SER A 113 -3.14 -4.84 -7.45
C SER A 113 -2.47 -3.94 -6.42
N VAL A 114 -2.91 -4.05 -5.18
CA VAL A 114 -2.34 -3.22 -4.10
C VAL A 114 -0.85 -3.48 -3.92
N SER A 115 -0.36 -4.65 -4.32
CA SER A 115 1.07 -4.96 -4.20
C SER A 115 1.96 -4.07 -5.05
N ARG A 116 1.40 -3.36 -6.01
CA ARG A 116 2.15 -2.42 -6.84
C ARG A 116 1.93 -0.97 -6.42
N ILE A 117 1.25 -0.74 -5.33
CA ILE A 117 0.89 0.61 -4.87
C ILE A 117 1.57 0.89 -3.53
N GLN A 118 2.10 2.09 -3.38
CA GLN A 118 2.66 2.53 -2.11
C GLN A 118 2.33 4.01 -1.91
N VAL A 119 2.10 4.38 -0.65
CA VAL A 119 1.87 5.78 -0.28
C VAL A 119 3.15 6.57 -0.51
N ARG A 120 3.02 7.76 -1.09
CA ARG A 120 4.14 8.67 -1.27
C ARG A 120 4.02 9.92 -0.42
#